data_d4f553422f52525eee65cb2ea58bb9da
#
_entry.id   d4f553422f52525eee65cb2ea58bb9da
#
_cell.length_a   1.000
_cell.length_b   1.000
_cell.length_c   1.000
_cell.angle_alpha   90.00
_cell.angle_beta   90.00
_cell.angle_gamma   90.00
#
_symmetry.space_group_name_H-M   'P 1'
#
loop_
_entity.id
_entity.type
_entity.pdbx_description
1 polymer ?
#
loop_
_entity_poly.entity_id
_entity_poly.type
_entity_poly.pdbx_seq_one_letter_code
_entity_poly.pdbx_strand_id
1 'polypeptide(L)'
;MSTGPLLIIWHSRTGTSEQLAQAAHQPAGADSRLLRAEEVEPEDLLAAGGYLFCCPENLASMSGEMKEMFDRCYYPVLGKIEGRPYATVIAAGSDGEGAQRQIDRIATGWRLKRVTDRWIVNTEAQEAEAILAPKTVEPEALDRARDLGTALAEGIAQGIF
;
A
#
# COMPACT_ATOMS: atom_id res chain seq x y z
N MET A 1 -20.80 7.97 3.68
CA MET A 1 -19.95 7.51 2.57
C MET A 1 -18.79 8.49 2.37
N SER A 2 -17.56 7.98 2.33
CA SER A 2 -16.41 8.86 2.13
C SER A 2 -16.27 9.19 0.65
N THR A 3 -16.06 10.46 0.32
CA THR A 3 -15.81 10.95 -1.03
C THR A 3 -14.35 11.37 -1.22
N GLY A 4 -13.49 11.06 -0.23
CA GLY A 4 -12.08 11.41 -0.30
C GLY A 4 -11.31 10.63 -1.35
N PRO A 5 -10.08 11.08 -1.68
CA PRO A 5 -9.26 10.42 -2.68
C PRO A 5 -8.70 9.08 -2.18
N LEU A 6 -8.18 8.28 -3.10
CA LEU A 6 -7.35 7.14 -2.77
C LEU A 6 -6.06 7.64 -2.12
N LEU A 7 -5.71 7.12 -0.96
CA LEU A 7 -4.43 7.41 -0.33
C LEU A 7 -3.47 6.25 -0.56
N ILE A 8 -2.42 6.50 -1.32
CA ILE A 8 -1.36 5.54 -1.59
C ILE A 8 -0.23 5.80 -0.60
N ILE A 9 -0.01 4.84 0.31
CA ILE A 9 1.01 4.94 1.35
C ILE A 9 2.12 3.97 1.02
N TRP A 10 3.35 4.45 0.94
CA TRP A 10 4.45 3.60 0.55
C TRP A 10 5.69 3.80 1.43
N HIS A 11 6.47 2.75 1.50
CA HIS A 11 7.87 2.77 1.91
C HIS A 11 8.64 1.85 0.98
N SER A 12 9.89 2.19 0.67
CA SER A 12 10.73 1.39 -0.20
C SER A 12 12.17 1.44 0.29
N ARG A 13 12.85 0.30 0.20
CA ARG A 13 14.27 0.23 0.53
C ARG A 13 15.14 0.32 -0.72
N THR A 14 14.75 -0.39 -1.78
CA THR A 14 15.58 -0.53 -2.98
C THR A 14 14.85 -0.14 -4.27
N GLY A 15 13.65 0.39 -4.16
CA GLY A 15 12.94 1.00 -5.27
C GLY A 15 11.72 0.27 -5.79
N THR A 16 11.50 -0.99 -5.47
CA THR A 16 10.35 -1.74 -6.01
C THR A 16 9.03 -1.13 -5.57
N SER A 17 8.82 -0.99 -4.27
CA SER A 17 7.56 -0.44 -3.75
C SER A 17 7.33 0.99 -4.19
N GLU A 18 8.38 1.80 -4.25
CA GLU A 18 8.28 3.18 -4.74
C GLU A 18 7.80 3.24 -6.18
N GLN A 19 8.40 2.46 -7.08
CA GLN A 19 8.02 2.43 -8.49
C GLN A 19 6.58 1.97 -8.67
N LEU A 20 6.16 0.96 -7.91
CA LEU A 20 4.78 0.46 -7.97
C LEU A 20 3.78 1.49 -7.44
N ALA A 21 4.11 2.16 -6.34
CA ALA A 21 3.25 3.20 -5.78
C ALA A 21 3.11 4.39 -6.72
N GLN A 22 4.20 4.83 -7.33
CA GLN A 22 4.19 5.91 -8.31
C GLN A 22 3.37 5.54 -9.55
N ALA A 23 3.52 4.29 -10.02
CA ALA A 23 2.74 3.80 -11.17
C ALA A 23 1.23 3.77 -10.87
N ALA A 24 0.84 3.39 -9.66
CA ALA A 24 -0.56 3.40 -9.26
C ALA A 24 -1.12 4.83 -9.16
N HIS A 25 -0.31 5.77 -8.69
CA HIS A 25 -0.71 7.17 -8.55
C HIS A 25 -0.88 7.90 -9.88
N GLN A 26 0.00 7.62 -10.83
CA GLN A 26 0.09 8.37 -12.08
C GLN A 26 -1.23 8.49 -12.85
N PRO A 27 -1.96 7.40 -13.16
CA PRO A 27 -3.22 7.51 -13.88
C PRO A 27 -4.37 8.06 -13.04
N ALA A 28 -4.33 7.90 -11.72
CA ALA A 28 -5.37 8.39 -10.83
C ALA A 28 -5.30 9.92 -10.61
N GLY A 29 -4.11 10.50 -10.74
CA GLY A 29 -3.92 11.95 -10.68
C GLY A 29 -4.53 12.58 -9.43
N ALA A 30 -5.41 13.57 -9.62
CA ALA A 30 -6.05 14.29 -8.53
C ALA A 30 -6.99 13.44 -7.67
N ASP A 31 -7.38 12.26 -8.15
CA ASP A 31 -8.21 11.33 -7.39
C ASP A 31 -7.39 10.43 -6.46
N SER A 32 -6.10 10.66 -6.37
CA SER A 32 -5.23 9.97 -5.41
C SER A 32 -4.20 10.92 -4.81
N ARG A 33 -3.70 10.54 -3.63
CA ARG A 33 -2.58 11.18 -2.97
C ARG A 33 -1.50 10.13 -2.75
N LEU A 34 -0.25 10.53 -2.91
CA LEU A 34 0.91 9.64 -2.74
C LEU A 34 1.76 10.16 -1.58
N LEU A 35 1.84 9.41 -0.49
CA LEU A 35 2.62 9.79 0.69
C LEU A 35 3.55 8.65 1.10
N ARG A 36 4.75 9.01 1.53
CA ARG A 36 5.60 8.04 2.23
C ARG A 36 5.02 7.75 3.61
N ALA A 37 5.28 6.55 4.11
CA ALA A 37 4.78 6.13 5.41
C ALA A 37 5.11 7.13 6.53
N GLU A 38 6.32 7.66 6.53
CA GLU A 38 6.75 8.62 7.56
C GLU A 38 6.05 9.98 7.47
N GLU A 39 5.44 10.29 6.33
CA GLU A 39 4.72 11.56 6.13
C GLU A 39 3.24 11.47 6.52
N VAL A 40 2.70 10.27 6.67
CA VAL A 40 1.26 10.07 6.92
C VAL A 40 0.89 10.50 8.34
N GLU A 41 -0.12 11.35 8.41
CA GLU A 41 -0.73 11.76 9.68
C GLU A 41 -2.14 11.17 9.79
N PRO A 42 -2.69 11.04 11.01
CA PRO A 42 -4.06 10.55 11.16
C PRO A 42 -5.08 11.27 10.29
N GLU A 43 -4.92 12.59 10.11
CA GLU A 43 -5.81 13.41 9.30
C GLU A 43 -5.82 12.98 7.83
N ASP A 44 -4.68 12.50 7.32
CA ASP A 44 -4.58 11.98 5.95
C ASP A 44 -5.44 10.72 5.77
N LEU A 45 -5.39 9.84 6.77
CA LEU A 45 -6.20 8.62 6.77
C LEU A 45 -7.68 8.94 6.88
N LEU A 46 -8.03 9.89 7.74
CA LEU A 46 -9.43 10.29 7.92
C LEU A 46 -10.02 10.93 6.66
N ALA A 47 -9.21 11.68 5.91
CA ALA A 47 -9.66 12.37 4.70
C ALA A 47 -9.78 11.46 3.48
N ALA A 48 -9.14 10.29 3.49
CA ALA A 48 -9.10 9.39 2.33
C ALA A 48 -10.38 8.58 2.19
N GLY A 49 -10.74 8.27 0.95
CA GLY A 49 -11.87 7.38 0.67
C GLY A 49 -11.50 5.91 0.66
N GLY A 50 -10.21 5.61 0.58
CA GLY A 50 -9.66 4.25 0.59
C GLY A 50 -8.15 4.29 0.56
N TYR A 51 -7.53 3.11 0.61
CA TYR A 51 -6.09 3.02 0.87
C TYR A 51 -5.43 1.97 -0.03
N LEU A 52 -4.21 2.28 -0.48
CA LEU A 52 -3.29 1.31 -1.06
C LEU A 52 -2.02 1.32 -0.21
N PHE A 53 -1.74 0.20 0.45
CA PHE A 53 -0.52 0.05 1.25
C PHE A 53 0.54 -0.66 0.40
N CYS A 54 1.68 -0.03 0.21
CA CYS A 54 2.73 -0.50 -0.69
C CYS A 54 4.08 -0.48 0.03
N CYS A 55 4.61 -1.64 0.40
CA CYS A 55 5.86 -1.72 1.14
C CYS A 55 6.57 -3.04 0.90
N PRO A 56 7.87 -3.13 1.22
CA PRO A 56 8.58 -4.39 1.16
C PRO A 56 8.36 -5.25 2.41
N GLU A 57 8.57 -6.54 2.24
CA GLU A 57 8.81 -7.44 3.36
C GLU A 57 10.31 -7.45 3.65
N ASN A 58 10.66 -7.11 4.87
CA ASN A 58 12.03 -7.17 5.38
C ASN A 58 12.06 -8.10 6.57
N LEU A 59 12.87 -9.15 6.52
CA LEU A 59 13.02 -10.10 7.63
C LEU A 59 11.67 -10.66 8.11
N ALA A 60 10.87 -11.14 7.15
CA ALA A 60 9.58 -11.76 7.37
C ALA A 60 8.49 -10.81 7.93
N SER A 61 8.70 -9.51 7.88
CA SER A 61 7.80 -8.49 8.41
C SER A 61 7.66 -7.35 7.42
N MET A 62 6.57 -6.58 7.53
CA MET A 62 6.51 -5.32 6.79
C MET A 62 7.67 -4.42 7.24
N SER A 63 8.12 -3.53 6.35
CA SER A 63 9.21 -2.61 6.68
C SER A 63 8.90 -1.82 7.95
N GLY A 64 9.95 -1.51 8.73
CA GLY A 64 9.81 -0.80 10.00
C GLY A 64 9.10 0.54 9.86
N GLU A 65 9.37 1.27 8.79
CA GLU A 65 8.76 2.58 8.52
C GLU A 65 7.26 2.45 8.28
N MET A 66 6.82 1.41 7.56
CA MET A 66 5.40 1.15 7.38
C MET A 66 4.73 0.77 8.71
N LYS A 67 5.39 -0.09 9.50
CA LYS A 67 4.85 -0.48 10.81
C LYS A 67 4.75 0.72 11.74
N GLU A 68 5.73 1.61 11.72
CA GLU A 68 5.71 2.82 12.54
C GLU A 68 4.52 3.70 12.18
N MET A 69 4.20 3.83 10.90
CA MET A 69 3.01 4.58 10.47
C MET A 69 1.74 3.95 11.08
N PHE A 70 1.60 2.65 11.02
CA PHE A 70 0.45 1.96 11.63
C PHE A 70 0.41 2.18 13.15
N ASP A 71 1.56 2.04 13.82
CA ASP A 71 1.62 2.24 15.28
C ASP A 71 1.21 3.66 15.68
N ARG A 72 1.66 4.65 14.94
CA ARG A 72 1.43 6.06 15.22
C ARG A 72 -0.02 6.46 14.93
N CYS A 73 -0.61 5.91 13.89
CA CYS A 73 -1.94 6.33 13.42
C CYS A 73 -3.07 5.42 13.91
N TYR A 74 -2.78 4.24 14.45
CA TYR A 74 -3.81 3.23 14.69
C TYR A 74 -4.93 3.73 15.58
N TYR A 75 -4.61 4.17 16.79
CA TYR A 75 -5.64 4.59 17.74
C TYR A 75 -6.30 5.92 17.38
N PRO A 76 -5.60 6.92 16.84
CA PRO A 76 -6.27 8.16 16.43
C PRO A 76 -7.37 7.96 15.39
N VAL A 77 -7.28 6.94 14.53
CA VAL A 77 -8.31 6.70 13.50
C VAL A 77 -9.25 5.53 13.81
N LEU A 78 -8.97 4.80 14.88
CA LEU A 78 -9.77 3.63 15.26
C LEU A 78 -11.25 4.00 15.42
N GLY A 79 -12.13 3.25 14.75
CA GLY A 79 -13.56 3.49 14.80
C GLY A 79 -14.05 4.62 13.90
N LYS A 80 -13.17 5.21 13.09
CA LYS A 80 -13.53 6.38 12.27
C LYS A 80 -13.43 6.13 10.77
N ILE A 81 -12.87 5.01 10.35
CA ILE A 81 -12.65 4.69 8.92
C ILE A 81 -13.25 3.34 8.52
N GLU A 82 -14.17 2.82 9.32
CA GLU A 82 -14.75 1.50 9.10
C GLU A 82 -15.42 1.39 7.73
N GLY A 83 -15.23 0.23 7.09
CA GLY A 83 -15.82 -0.08 5.80
C GLY A 83 -15.11 0.50 4.59
N ARG A 84 -14.12 1.36 4.78
CA ARG A 84 -13.39 1.93 3.63
C ARG A 84 -12.56 0.85 2.93
N PRO A 85 -12.46 0.93 1.60
CA PRO A 85 -11.73 -0.08 0.83
C PRO A 85 -10.22 0.02 1.00
N TYR A 86 -9.53 -1.11 0.94
CA TYR A 86 -8.08 -1.13 0.87
C TYR A 86 -7.58 -2.24 -0.04
N ALA A 87 -6.37 -2.04 -0.52
CA ALA A 87 -5.59 -3.03 -1.25
C ALA A 87 -4.14 -2.96 -0.79
N THR A 88 -3.36 -3.98 -1.13
CA THR A 88 -1.95 -4.07 -0.74
C THR A 88 -1.08 -4.51 -1.92
N VAL A 89 0.14 -4.02 -1.96
CA VAL A 89 1.21 -4.51 -2.84
C VAL A 89 2.45 -4.70 -1.99
N ILE A 90 2.92 -5.93 -1.90
CA ILE A 90 4.10 -6.29 -1.11
C ILE A 90 5.25 -6.64 -2.04
N ALA A 91 6.40 -6.02 -1.85
CA ALA A 91 7.63 -6.39 -2.55
C ALA A 91 8.43 -7.34 -1.65
N ALA A 92 8.84 -8.48 -2.17
CA ALA A 92 9.57 -9.46 -1.37
C ALA A 92 10.71 -10.09 -2.17
N GLY A 93 11.76 -10.49 -1.48
CA GLY A 93 12.86 -11.24 -2.09
C GLY A 93 12.50 -12.69 -2.37
N SER A 94 11.65 -13.28 -1.53
CA SER A 94 11.28 -14.68 -1.69
C SER A 94 9.85 -15.00 -1.27
N ASP A 95 9.34 -14.45 -0.17
CA ASP A 95 8.05 -14.85 0.41
C ASP A 95 7.00 -13.73 0.35
N GLY A 96 7.03 -12.78 1.27
CA GLY A 96 6.07 -11.68 1.35
C GLY A 96 4.85 -11.95 2.22
N GLU A 97 4.59 -13.20 2.58
CA GLU A 97 3.38 -13.58 3.31
C GLU A 97 3.33 -13.00 4.73
N GLY A 98 4.49 -12.84 5.38
CA GLY A 98 4.56 -12.26 6.71
C GLY A 98 4.07 -10.82 6.74
N ALA A 99 4.58 -9.99 5.83
CA ALA A 99 4.16 -8.60 5.70
C ALA A 99 2.68 -8.50 5.32
N GLN A 100 2.24 -9.34 4.39
CA GLN A 100 0.86 -9.36 3.93
C GLN A 100 -0.10 -9.64 5.09
N ARG A 101 0.18 -10.67 5.88
CA ARG A 101 -0.67 -11.03 7.03
C ARG A 101 -0.72 -9.93 8.08
N GLN A 102 0.41 -9.28 8.34
CA GLN A 102 0.46 -8.20 9.32
C GLN A 102 -0.43 -7.02 8.92
N ILE A 103 -0.34 -6.60 7.66
CA ILE A 103 -1.16 -5.48 7.17
C ILE A 103 -2.63 -5.87 7.18
N ASP A 104 -2.98 -7.06 6.71
CA ASP A 104 -4.37 -7.53 6.72
C ASP A 104 -4.95 -7.56 8.14
N ARG A 105 -4.15 -7.97 9.11
CA ARG A 105 -4.59 -8.02 10.51
C ARG A 105 -4.86 -6.63 11.08
N ILE A 106 -3.99 -5.67 10.79
CA ILE A 106 -4.17 -4.28 11.21
C ILE A 106 -5.39 -3.66 10.51
N ALA A 107 -5.51 -3.88 9.20
CA ALA A 107 -6.64 -3.39 8.42
C ALA A 107 -7.97 -3.97 8.96
N THR A 108 -7.97 -5.23 9.37
CA THR A 108 -9.14 -5.85 10.01
C THR A 108 -9.47 -5.15 11.32
N GLY A 109 -8.46 -4.78 12.10
CA GLY A 109 -8.68 -4.01 13.33
C GLY A 109 -9.33 -2.65 13.07
N TRP A 110 -8.96 -2.01 11.98
CA TRP A 110 -9.59 -0.76 11.52
C TRP A 110 -10.95 -0.99 10.83
N ARG A 111 -11.37 -2.24 10.64
CA ARG A 111 -12.60 -2.60 9.93
C ARG A 111 -12.59 -2.16 8.46
N LEU A 112 -11.43 -2.12 7.84
CA LEU A 112 -11.31 -1.86 6.41
C LEU A 112 -11.77 -3.07 5.61
N LYS A 113 -12.15 -2.85 4.35
CA LYS A 113 -12.65 -3.90 3.45
C LYS A 113 -11.65 -4.11 2.33
N ARG A 114 -11.05 -5.32 2.26
CA ARG A 114 -10.19 -5.69 1.14
C ARG A 114 -11.01 -5.79 -0.14
N VAL A 115 -10.58 -5.11 -1.19
CA VAL A 115 -11.36 -5.04 -2.45
C VAL A 115 -10.63 -5.61 -3.66
N THR A 116 -9.36 -6.05 -3.47
CA THR A 116 -8.61 -6.72 -4.54
C THR A 116 -7.88 -7.94 -3.97
N ASP A 117 -7.49 -8.84 -4.86
CA ASP A 117 -6.64 -9.97 -4.47
C ASP A 117 -5.31 -9.47 -3.93
N ARG A 118 -4.70 -10.25 -3.08
CA ARG A 118 -3.34 -10.00 -2.60
C ARG A 118 -2.36 -10.01 -3.77
N TRP A 119 -1.41 -9.09 -3.73
CA TRP A 119 -0.40 -9.03 -4.75
C TRP A 119 0.98 -8.90 -4.11
N ILE A 120 1.78 -9.95 -4.26
CA ILE A 120 3.17 -9.97 -3.81
C ILE A 120 4.05 -9.97 -5.05
N VAL A 121 4.93 -8.99 -5.15
CA VAL A 121 5.91 -8.88 -6.23
C VAL A 121 7.22 -9.50 -5.74
N ASN A 122 7.54 -10.68 -6.25
CA ASN A 122 8.75 -11.40 -5.85
C ASN A 122 9.92 -10.94 -6.73
N THR A 123 10.96 -10.40 -6.10
CA THR A 123 12.16 -9.94 -6.80
C THR A 123 13.21 -11.04 -6.94
N GLU A 124 12.96 -12.22 -6.35
CA GLU A 124 13.85 -13.38 -6.39
C GLU A 124 15.26 -13.07 -5.88
N ALA A 125 15.37 -12.17 -4.91
CA ALA A 125 16.63 -11.77 -4.32
C ALA A 125 16.82 -12.49 -2.98
N GLN A 126 17.78 -13.41 -2.89
CA GLN A 126 18.01 -14.22 -1.70
C GLN A 126 19.36 -13.95 -1.03
N GLU A 127 20.32 -13.41 -1.78
CA GLU A 127 21.62 -13.04 -1.23
C GLU A 127 21.61 -11.58 -0.80
N ALA A 128 22.38 -11.26 0.23
CA ALA A 128 22.44 -9.91 0.79
C ALA A 128 22.71 -8.84 -0.28
N GLU A 129 23.64 -9.11 -1.18
CA GLU A 129 23.97 -8.17 -2.26
C GLU A 129 22.76 -7.91 -3.17
N ALA A 130 22.06 -8.96 -3.59
CA ALA A 130 20.88 -8.85 -4.44
C ALA A 130 19.72 -8.18 -3.70
N ILE A 131 19.53 -8.49 -2.41
CA ILE A 131 18.48 -7.90 -1.59
C ILE A 131 18.68 -6.39 -1.46
N LEU A 132 19.91 -5.95 -1.27
CA LEU A 132 20.23 -4.54 -1.05
C LEU A 132 20.46 -3.76 -2.34
N ALA A 133 20.54 -4.42 -3.48
CA ALA A 133 20.75 -3.75 -4.77
C ALA A 133 19.51 -2.97 -5.20
N PRO A 134 19.69 -1.82 -5.87
CA PRO A 134 18.57 -1.11 -6.47
C PRO A 134 17.80 -2.01 -7.43
N LYS A 135 16.48 -1.87 -7.45
CA LYS A 135 15.59 -2.69 -8.27
C LYS A 135 15.02 -1.88 -9.43
N THR A 136 14.80 -2.58 -10.54
CA THR A 136 14.01 -2.06 -11.66
C THR A 136 12.80 -2.98 -11.81
N VAL A 137 11.61 -2.39 -11.73
CA VAL A 137 10.36 -3.15 -11.81
C VAL A 137 10.06 -3.51 -13.26
N GLU A 138 9.63 -4.75 -13.50
CA GLU A 138 9.25 -5.22 -14.82
C GLU A 138 8.07 -4.41 -15.37
N PRO A 139 8.03 -4.16 -16.70
CA PRO A 139 6.96 -3.37 -17.31
C PRO A 139 5.54 -3.90 -17.02
N GLU A 140 5.37 -5.21 -17.00
CA GLU A 140 4.06 -5.83 -16.72
C GLU A 140 3.58 -5.52 -15.30
N ALA A 141 4.49 -5.49 -14.33
CA ALA A 141 4.14 -5.15 -12.95
C ALA A 141 3.77 -3.67 -12.84
N LEU A 142 4.46 -2.79 -13.55
CA LEU A 142 4.11 -1.38 -13.60
C LEU A 142 2.73 -1.16 -14.23
N ASP A 143 2.42 -1.87 -15.31
CA ASP A 143 1.10 -1.81 -15.94
C ASP A 143 0.00 -2.29 -15.00
N ARG A 144 0.25 -3.38 -14.28
CA ARG A 144 -0.69 -3.88 -13.27
C ARG A 144 -0.90 -2.86 -12.14
N ALA A 145 0.15 -2.18 -11.73
CA ALA A 145 0.04 -1.14 -10.70
C ALA A 145 -0.80 0.04 -11.20
N ARG A 146 -0.63 0.45 -12.44
CA ARG A 146 -1.45 1.51 -13.06
C ARG A 146 -2.92 1.12 -13.08
N ASP A 147 -3.21 -0.11 -13.51
CA ASP A 147 -4.58 -0.63 -13.53
C ASP A 147 -5.19 -0.67 -12.12
N LEU A 148 -4.41 -1.10 -11.14
CA LEU A 148 -4.84 -1.15 -9.75
C LEU A 148 -5.18 0.25 -9.22
N GLY A 149 -4.31 1.22 -9.44
CA GLY A 149 -4.54 2.61 -9.02
C GLY A 149 -5.79 3.20 -9.66
N THR A 150 -5.96 2.98 -10.97
CA THR A 150 -7.14 3.43 -11.71
C THR A 150 -8.41 2.80 -11.14
N ALA A 151 -8.42 1.49 -10.97
CA ALA A 151 -9.59 0.77 -10.48
C ALA A 151 -9.98 1.20 -9.07
N LEU A 152 -9.00 1.37 -8.18
CA LEU A 152 -9.26 1.80 -6.82
C LEU A 152 -9.82 3.23 -6.79
N ALA A 153 -9.20 4.16 -7.49
CA ALA A 153 -9.63 5.56 -7.51
C ALA A 153 -11.04 5.70 -8.11
N GLU A 154 -11.32 5.01 -9.21
CA GLU A 154 -12.64 5.03 -9.84
C GLU A 154 -13.69 4.39 -8.94
N GLY A 155 -13.38 3.24 -8.35
CA GLY A 155 -14.30 2.54 -7.46
C GLY A 155 -14.67 3.36 -6.23
N ILE A 156 -13.70 4.07 -5.65
CA ILE A 156 -13.93 4.98 -4.53
C ILE A 156 -14.82 6.14 -4.98
N ALA A 157 -14.51 6.79 -6.10
CA ALA A 157 -15.27 7.93 -6.59
C ALA A 157 -16.72 7.58 -6.92
N GLN A 158 -16.95 6.36 -7.40
CA GLN A 158 -18.29 5.88 -7.78
C GLN A 158 -19.03 5.19 -6.63
N GLY A 159 -18.39 5.00 -5.49
CA GLY A 159 -19.01 4.33 -4.35
C GLY A 159 -19.31 2.85 -4.58
N ILE A 160 -18.48 2.16 -5.34
CA ILE A 160 -18.69 0.75 -5.71
C ILE A 160 -18.35 -0.20 -4.55
N PHE A 161 -17.41 0.16 -3.68
CA PHE A 161 -16.90 -0.70 -2.62
C PHE A 161 -17.73 -0.65 -1.33
#